data_a8b4a029029005bc2daaed8af4d7e131
#
_entry.id   a8b4a029029005bc2daaed8af4d7e131
#
_cell.length_a   1.000
_cell.length_b   1.000
_cell.length_c   1.000
_cell.angle_alpha   90.00
_cell.angle_beta   90.00
_cell.angle_gamma   90.00
#
_symmetry.space_group_name_H-M   'P 1'
#
loop_
_entity.id
_entity.type
_entity.pdbx_description
1 polymer ?
#
loop_
_entity_poly.entity_id
_entity_poly.type
_entity_poly.pdbx_seq_one_letter_code
_entity_poly.pdbx_strand_id
1 'polypeptide(L)'
;DTPDTPMLCGQAGSFSGQKLRVPRNKPISMGREASCQLVLASKQVSRKHCEVRLTADGLVIRDLNSANGTKVNGTRIPPQQDVPLKRGDRVEIGSKDECFVIQ
;
A
#
# COMPACT_ATOMS: atom_id res chain seq x y z
N ASP A 1 5.74 0.95 18.78
CA ASP A 1 6.27 1.57 17.57
C ASP A 1 7.37 2.52 17.89
N THR A 2 8.42 2.51 17.10
CA THR A 2 9.55 3.40 17.26
C THR A 2 9.50 4.53 16.23
N PRO A 3 10.16 5.66 16.49
CA PRO A 3 10.25 6.73 15.49
C PRO A 3 10.88 6.29 14.17
N ASP A 4 11.62 5.18 14.18
CA ASP A 4 12.28 4.67 12.98
C ASP A 4 11.40 3.76 12.14
N THR A 5 10.20 3.43 12.60
CA THR A 5 9.29 2.57 11.87
C THR A 5 8.76 3.32 10.63
N PRO A 6 8.88 2.74 9.42
CA PRO A 6 8.35 3.38 8.23
C PRO A 6 6.85 3.54 8.28
N MET A 7 6.34 4.58 7.61
CA MET A 7 4.92 4.94 7.59
C MET A 7 4.44 5.08 6.16
N LEU A 8 3.15 4.82 5.97
CA LEU A 8 2.45 5.09 4.72
C LEU A 8 1.91 6.52 4.77
N CYS A 9 2.36 7.36 3.86
CA CYS A 9 1.90 8.75 3.78
C CYS A 9 1.10 8.95 2.51
N GLY A 10 -0.19 9.23 2.64
CA GLY A 10 -1.06 9.45 1.49
C GLY A 10 -0.67 10.70 0.73
N GLN A 11 -0.45 10.56 -0.58
CA GLN A 11 -0.10 11.67 -1.45
C GLN A 11 -1.28 12.09 -2.33
N ALA A 12 -2.11 11.15 -2.72
CA ALA A 12 -3.27 11.40 -3.56
C ALA A 12 -4.36 10.39 -3.26
N GLY A 13 -5.60 10.78 -3.48
CA GLY A 13 -6.75 9.90 -3.36
C GLY A 13 -7.34 9.87 -1.96
N SER A 14 -7.90 8.74 -1.58
CA SER A 14 -8.73 8.59 -0.39
C SER A 14 -8.00 8.93 0.92
N PHE A 15 -6.69 8.77 0.96
CA PHE A 15 -5.89 9.00 2.16
C PHE A 15 -4.89 10.14 2.00
N SER A 16 -5.12 11.02 1.05
CA SER A 16 -4.27 12.20 0.82
C SER A 16 -4.09 13.00 2.11
N GLY A 17 -2.84 13.27 2.48
CA GLY A 17 -2.50 14.04 3.68
C GLY A 17 -2.46 13.25 4.97
N GLN A 18 -2.78 11.95 4.94
CA GLN A 18 -2.79 11.11 6.14
C GLN A 18 -1.52 10.29 6.25
N LYS A 19 -1.09 10.08 7.49
CA LYS A 19 0.08 9.24 7.81
C LYS A 19 -0.41 8.03 8.59
N LEU A 20 -0.02 6.85 8.13
CA LEU A 20 -0.52 5.59 8.68
C LEU A 20 0.65 4.68 9.04
N ARG A 21 0.59 4.09 10.23
CA ARG A 21 1.58 3.10 10.66
C ARG A 21 1.05 1.69 10.40
N VAL A 22 1.96 0.80 10.00
CA VAL A 22 1.63 -0.61 9.78
C VAL A 22 1.97 -1.38 11.06
N PRO A 23 0.98 -2.02 11.70
CA PRO A 23 1.25 -2.82 12.91
C PRO A 23 2.10 -4.04 12.57
N ARG A 24 2.94 -4.47 13.52
CA ARG A 24 3.78 -5.65 13.30
C ARG A 24 2.99 -6.94 13.19
N ASN A 25 1.83 -7.00 13.83
CA ASN A 25 1.07 -8.24 13.97
C ASN A 25 -0.07 -8.38 12.97
N LYS A 26 -0.30 -7.37 12.13
CA LYS A 26 -1.44 -7.37 11.20
C LYS A 26 -1.06 -6.77 9.88
N PRO A 27 -1.38 -7.41 8.76
CA PRO A 27 -1.27 -6.76 7.47
C PRO A 27 -2.31 -5.66 7.35
N ILE A 28 -1.98 -4.62 6.59
CA ILE A 28 -2.91 -3.57 6.20
C ILE A 28 -3.41 -3.93 4.80
N SER A 29 -4.67 -4.31 4.69
CA SER A 29 -5.29 -4.59 3.40
C SER A 29 -5.83 -3.31 2.78
N MET A 30 -5.67 -3.19 1.47
CA MET A 30 -6.12 -2.03 0.70
C MET A 30 -7.00 -2.49 -0.45
N GLY A 31 -8.12 -1.81 -0.65
CA GLY A 31 -9.02 -2.16 -1.72
C GLY A 31 -10.32 -1.37 -1.64
N ARG A 32 -11.24 -1.63 -2.59
CA ARG A 32 -12.56 -0.99 -2.60
C ARG A 32 -13.55 -1.61 -1.63
N GLU A 33 -13.29 -2.82 -1.17
CA GLU A 33 -14.21 -3.54 -0.30
C GLU A 33 -14.21 -2.95 1.10
N ALA A 34 -15.38 -2.85 1.72
CA ALA A 34 -15.51 -2.27 3.06
C ALA A 34 -14.78 -3.06 4.12
N SER A 35 -14.46 -4.34 3.87
CA SER A 35 -13.72 -5.17 4.81
C SER A 35 -12.22 -4.88 4.83
N CYS A 36 -11.71 -4.10 3.86
CA CYS A 36 -10.31 -3.72 3.84
C CYS A 36 -9.99 -2.73 4.95
N GLN A 37 -8.77 -2.78 5.47
CA GLN A 37 -8.30 -1.84 6.49
C GLN A 37 -8.26 -0.40 5.93
N LEU A 38 -7.79 -0.24 4.70
CA LEU A 38 -7.85 1.04 4.00
C LEU A 38 -8.77 0.88 2.80
N VAL A 39 -9.92 1.53 2.86
CA VAL A 39 -10.90 1.47 1.79
C VAL A 39 -10.61 2.60 0.80
N LEU A 40 -10.27 2.23 -0.43
CA LEU A 40 -9.92 3.16 -1.49
C LEU A 40 -11.10 3.28 -2.46
N ALA A 41 -11.59 4.51 -2.65
CA ALA A 41 -12.82 4.75 -3.38
C ALA A 41 -12.68 4.73 -4.90
N SER A 42 -11.46 4.66 -5.43
CA SER A 42 -11.23 4.71 -6.88
C SER A 42 -11.75 3.48 -7.59
N LYS A 43 -12.37 3.67 -8.75
CA LYS A 43 -12.85 2.57 -9.60
C LYS A 43 -11.71 1.72 -10.16
N GLN A 44 -10.50 2.25 -10.18
CA GLN A 44 -9.32 1.53 -10.66
C GLN A 44 -8.78 0.55 -9.63
N VAL A 45 -9.28 0.60 -8.40
CA VAL A 45 -8.84 -0.26 -7.31
C VAL A 45 -9.73 -1.50 -7.26
N SER A 46 -9.11 -2.68 -7.21
CA SER A 46 -9.84 -3.95 -7.04
C SER A 46 -10.40 -4.05 -5.63
N ARG A 47 -11.40 -4.91 -5.44
CA ARG A 47 -12.02 -5.09 -4.11
C ARG A 47 -10.99 -5.43 -3.04
N LYS A 48 -10.11 -6.38 -3.31
CA LYS A 48 -8.92 -6.68 -2.50
C LYS A 48 -7.72 -6.49 -3.39
N HIS A 49 -7.08 -5.33 -3.29
CA HIS A 49 -6.07 -4.94 -4.26
C HIS A 49 -4.67 -5.35 -3.85
N CYS A 50 -4.28 -5.01 -2.64
CA CYS A 50 -2.95 -5.32 -2.13
C CYS A 50 -2.96 -5.30 -0.61
N GLU A 51 -1.84 -5.75 -0.03
CA GLU A 51 -1.64 -5.65 1.42
C GLU A 51 -0.21 -5.25 1.71
N VAL A 52 -0.04 -4.54 2.83
CA VAL A 52 1.27 -4.11 3.31
C VAL A 52 1.49 -4.73 4.68
N ARG A 53 2.68 -5.30 4.89
CA ARG A 53 3.02 -5.92 6.17
C ARG A 53 4.35 -5.35 6.67
N LEU A 54 4.47 -5.27 7.99
CA LEU A 54 5.73 -4.92 8.62
C LEU A 54 6.41 -6.20 9.10
N THR A 55 7.58 -6.47 8.53
CA THR A 55 8.40 -7.62 8.88
C THR A 55 9.64 -7.20 9.65
N ALA A 56 10.44 -8.17 10.10
CA ALA A 56 11.70 -7.88 10.76
C ALA A 56 12.67 -7.09 9.88
N ASP A 57 12.54 -7.23 8.56
CA ASP A 57 13.40 -6.55 7.58
C ASP A 57 12.82 -5.22 7.08
N GLY A 58 11.61 -4.86 7.51
CA GLY A 58 10.94 -3.63 7.10
C GLY A 58 9.59 -3.89 6.48
N LEU A 59 9.07 -2.89 5.73
CA LEU A 59 7.79 -3.02 5.07
C LEU A 59 7.90 -3.83 3.78
N VAL A 60 6.89 -4.67 3.54
CA VAL A 60 6.73 -5.36 2.26
C VAL A 60 5.31 -5.14 1.77
N ILE A 61 5.14 -5.14 0.45
CA ILE A 61 3.83 -5.02 -0.20
C ILE A 61 3.61 -6.22 -1.10
N ARG A 62 2.37 -6.71 -1.13
CA ARG A 62 1.97 -7.81 -2.00
C ARG A 62 0.72 -7.41 -2.76
N ASP A 63 0.78 -7.49 -4.10
CA ASP A 63 -0.39 -7.33 -4.95
C ASP A 63 -1.22 -8.62 -4.88
N LEU A 64 -2.51 -8.50 -4.63
CA LEU A 64 -3.41 -9.64 -4.49
C LEU A 64 -4.09 -9.99 -5.81
N ASN A 65 -3.30 -10.01 -6.88
CA ASN A 65 -3.76 -10.31 -8.23
C ASN A 65 -4.80 -9.29 -8.71
N SER A 66 -4.51 -8.02 -8.49
CA SER A 66 -5.42 -6.93 -8.85
C SER A 66 -5.53 -6.75 -10.37
N ALA A 67 -6.66 -6.20 -10.81
CA ALA A 67 -6.92 -6.00 -12.24
C ALA A 67 -5.98 -4.96 -12.87
N ASN A 68 -5.75 -3.85 -12.16
CA ASN A 68 -4.95 -2.74 -12.70
C ASN A 68 -3.53 -2.70 -12.16
N GLY A 69 -3.20 -3.59 -11.23
CA GLY A 69 -1.86 -3.72 -10.69
C GLY A 69 -1.52 -2.70 -9.61
N THR A 70 -0.42 -2.97 -8.96
CA THR A 70 0.20 -2.10 -7.96
C THR A 70 1.58 -1.73 -8.48
N LYS A 71 1.93 -0.45 -8.41
CA LYS A 71 3.23 0.03 -8.88
C LYS A 71 4.06 0.57 -7.73
N VAL A 72 5.34 0.27 -7.76
CA VAL A 72 6.33 0.84 -6.84
C VAL A 72 7.33 1.59 -7.68
N ASN A 73 7.43 2.91 -7.45
CA ASN A 73 8.31 3.80 -8.22
C ASN A 73 8.08 3.69 -9.73
N GLY A 74 6.81 3.57 -10.13
CA GLY A 74 6.42 3.50 -11.54
C GLY A 74 6.52 2.13 -12.17
N THR A 75 6.98 1.12 -11.45
CA THR A 75 7.12 -0.24 -11.96
C THR A 75 6.05 -1.14 -11.33
N ARG A 76 5.28 -1.81 -12.19
CA ARG A 76 4.27 -2.76 -11.74
C ARG A 76 4.94 -3.96 -11.07
N ILE A 77 4.52 -4.27 -9.84
CA ILE A 77 5.07 -5.42 -9.12
C ILE A 77 4.36 -6.72 -9.54
N PRO A 78 5.07 -7.87 -9.48
CA PRO A 78 4.41 -9.14 -9.77
C PRO A 78 3.33 -9.45 -8.75
N PRO A 79 2.21 -10.06 -9.18
CA PRO A 79 1.16 -10.43 -8.23
C PRO A 79 1.59 -11.57 -7.34
N GLN A 80 1.05 -11.60 -6.12
CA GLN A 80 1.23 -12.67 -5.14
C GLN A 80 2.69 -12.85 -4.69
N GLN A 81 3.50 -11.80 -4.80
CA GLN A 81 4.89 -11.80 -4.32
C GLN A 81 5.14 -10.62 -3.41
N ASP A 82 5.88 -10.85 -2.33
CA ASP A 82 6.27 -9.80 -1.42
C ASP A 82 7.38 -8.96 -2.04
N VAL A 83 7.19 -7.65 -2.07
CA VAL A 83 8.17 -6.70 -2.60
C VAL A 83 8.57 -5.76 -1.47
N PRO A 84 9.86 -5.64 -1.14
CA PRO A 84 10.28 -4.76 -0.05
C PRO A 84 10.06 -3.30 -0.40
N LEU A 85 9.67 -2.52 0.61
CA LEU A 85 9.47 -1.08 0.49
C LEU A 85 10.49 -0.37 1.37
N LYS A 86 11.03 0.74 0.88
CA LYS A 86 11.95 1.60 1.64
C LYS A 86 11.41 3.01 1.70
N ARG A 87 11.94 3.79 2.65
CA ARG A 87 11.60 5.20 2.75
C ARG A 87 11.91 5.90 1.44
N GLY A 88 10.94 6.70 0.99
CA GLY A 88 11.01 7.40 -0.30
C GLY A 88 10.33 6.66 -1.44
N ASP A 89 9.99 5.38 -1.28
CA ASP A 89 9.29 4.64 -2.32
C ASP A 89 7.88 5.19 -2.49
N ARG A 90 7.46 5.29 -3.76
CA ARG A 90 6.13 5.73 -4.14
C ARG A 90 5.31 4.53 -4.58
N VAL A 91 4.15 4.35 -3.96
CA VAL A 91 3.26 3.23 -4.23
C VAL A 91 1.97 3.74 -4.85
N GLU A 92 1.64 3.22 -6.02
CA GLU A 92 0.40 3.56 -6.73
C GLU A 92 -0.52 2.34 -6.75
N ILE A 93 -1.75 2.52 -6.31
CA ILE A 93 -2.72 1.45 -6.14
C ILE A 93 -3.77 1.56 -7.25
N GLY A 94 -3.64 0.77 -8.29
CA GLY A 94 -4.57 0.73 -9.43
C GLY A 94 -4.40 1.88 -10.41
N SER A 95 -4.09 3.06 -9.93
CA SER A 95 -3.79 4.24 -10.73
C SER A 95 -2.99 5.22 -9.90
N LYS A 96 -2.46 6.26 -10.53
CA LYS A 96 -1.73 7.31 -9.81
C LYS A 96 -2.63 8.21 -8.98
N ASP A 97 -3.95 8.04 -9.06
CA ASP A 97 -4.90 8.79 -8.25
C ASP A 97 -4.99 8.26 -6.82
N GLU A 98 -4.49 7.05 -6.56
CA GLU A 98 -4.39 6.48 -5.22
C GLU A 98 -2.93 6.17 -4.95
N CYS A 99 -2.27 7.06 -4.26
CA CYS A 99 -0.82 7.02 -4.13
C CYS A 99 -0.38 7.25 -2.68
N PHE A 100 0.63 6.49 -2.27
CA PHE A 100 1.28 6.62 -0.97
C PHE A 100 2.79 6.76 -1.17
N VAL A 101 3.44 7.43 -0.23
CA VAL A 101 4.90 7.48 -0.15
C VAL A 101 5.31 6.92 1.21
N ILE A 102 6.36 6.12 1.22
CA ILE A 102 6.90 5.53 2.44
C ILE A 102 7.83 6.55 3.11
N GLN A 103 7.57 6.87 4.36
CA GLN A 103 8.38 7.83 5.12
C GLN A 103 8.89 7.29 6.45
#